data_3df84ed018914b5594781c8d010c1c21
#
_entry.id   3df84ed018914b5594781c8d010c1c21
#
_cell.length_a   1.000
_cell.length_b   1.000
_cell.length_c   1.000
_cell.angle_alpha   90.00
_cell.angle_beta   90.00
_cell.angle_gamma   90.00
#
_symmetry.space_group_name_H-M   'P 1'
#
loop_
_entity.id
_entity.type
_entity.pdbx_description
1 polymer ?
#
loop_
_entity_poly.entity_id
_entity_poly.type
_entity_poly.pdbx_seq_one_letter_code
_entity_poly.pdbx_strand_id
1 'polypeptide(L)'
;MYYYAFRVNTIHVGVLGASGYAGRELCGLIHRHPAFELAFATANEQRGQTAHAHGRPVTFIATEDAPLAQAAVVFSSLPHGASATWVNAAKDAGA
;
A
#
# COMPACT_ATOMS: atom_id res chain seq x y z
N MET A 1 -4.45 30.15 0.23
CA MET A 1 -3.79 29.68 0.59
C MET A 1 -2.57 28.91 0.44
N TYR A 2 -1.90 28.68 1.46
CA TYR A 2 -0.55 28.24 1.43
C TYR A 2 -0.34 26.88 1.93
N TYR A 3 -1.36 26.23 2.40
CA TYR A 3 -1.21 24.92 2.98
C TYR A 3 -0.80 23.87 1.97
N TYR A 4 -0.98 24.11 0.69
CA TYR A 4 -0.53 23.16 -0.30
C TYR A 4 0.98 22.99 -0.30
N ALA A 5 1.71 23.92 0.24
CA ALA A 5 3.15 23.78 0.33
C ALA A 5 3.58 22.61 1.21
N PHE A 6 2.72 22.18 2.12
CA PHE A 6 3.07 21.08 3.01
C PHE A 6 2.94 19.73 2.37
N ARG A 7 2.40 19.66 1.17
CA ARG A 7 2.23 18.39 0.48
C ARG A 7 3.52 17.80 -0.03
N VAL A 8 4.59 18.58 -0.06
CA VAL A 8 5.87 18.07 -0.51
C VAL A 8 6.40 16.96 0.40
N ASN A 9 5.85 16.82 1.60
CA ASN A 9 6.27 15.82 2.54
C ASN A 9 5.34 14.59 2.56
N THR A 10 4.61 14.36 1.48
CA THR A 10 3.74 13.20 1.39
C THR A 10 4.55 11.91 1.49
N ILE A 11 4.07 11.01 2.32
CA ILE A 11 4.69 9.70 2.53
C ILE A 11 3.99 8.68 1.65
N HIS A 12 4.76 8.02 0.79
CA HIS A 12 4.23 6.97 -0.07
C HIS A 12 4.20 5.65 0.69
N VAL A 13 3.05 5.00 0.70
CA VAL A 13 2.80 3.80 1.48
C VAL A 13 2.35 2.67 0.58
N GLY A 14 2.94 1.49 0.76
CA GLY A 14 2.53 0.30 0.05
C GLY A 14 1.82 -0.67 1.00
N VAL A 15 0.87 -1.45 0.47
CA VAL A 15 0.16 -2.47 1.24
C VAL A 15 0.27 -3.81 0.53
N LEU A 16 0.83 -4.79 1.20
CA LEU A 16 0.93 -6.16 0.72
C LEU A 16 -0.25 -6.97 1.25
N GLY A 17 -0.95 -7.69 0.36
CA GLY A 17 -2.08 -8.50 0.77
C GLY A 17 -3.33 -7.67 1.07
N ALA A 18 -3.69 -6.78 0.17
CA ALA A 18 -4.72 -5.79 0.42
C ALA A 18 -6.16 -6.24 0.15
N SER A 19 -6.37 -7.44 -0.40
CA SER A 19 -7.71 -7.89 -0.78
C SER A 19 -8.57 -8.32 0.40
N GLY A 20 -7.97 -8.71 1.52
CA GLY A 20 -8.71 -9.09 2.71
C GLY A 20 -9.30 -7.89 3.42
N TYR A 21 -10.15 -8.16 4.43
CA TYR A 21 -10.82 -7.10 5.15
C TYR A 21 -9.83 -6.11 5.78
N ALA A 22 -8.84 -6.62 6.49
CA ALA A 22 -7.87 -5.76 7.17
C ALA A 22 -7.04 -4.94 6.18
N GLY A 23 -6.64 -5.55 5.07
CA GLY A 23 -5.86 -4.85 4.05
C GLY A 23 -6.65 -3.73 3.39
N ARG A 24 -7.92 -3.97 3.10
CA ARG A 24 -8.77 -2.94 2.50
C ARG A 24 -9.06 -1.81 3.46
N GLU A 25 -9.27 -2.13 4.74
CA GLU A 25 -9.45 -1.09 5.75
C GLU A 25 -8.20 -0.23 5.88
N LEU A 26 -7.04 -0.84 5.79
CA LEU A 26 -5.78 -0.12 5.83
C LEU A 26 -5.63 0.82 4.64
N CYS A 27 -5.98 0.36 3.44
CA CYS A 27 -5.98 1.22 2.26
C CYS A 27 -6.90 2.43 2.45
N GLY A 28 -8.07 2.22 3.04
CA GLY A 28 -9.00 3.30 3.33
C GLY A 28 -8.43 4.31 4.30
N LEU A 29 -7.76 3.84 5.34
CA LEU A 29 -7.12 4.72 6.30
C LEU A 29 -6.02 5.56 5.64
N ILE A 30 -5.24 4.95 4.77
CA ILE A 30 -4.18 5.64 4.03
C ILE A 30 -4.80 6.72 3.14
N HIS A 31 -5.86 6.39 2.41
CA HIS A 31 -6.54 7.38 1.55
C HIS A 31 -7.06 8.58 2.33
N ARG A 32 -7.46 8.37 3.58
CA ARG A 32 -8.01 9.46 4.39
C ARG A 32 -6.96 10.24 5.15
N HIS A 33 -5.73 9.74 5.19
CA HIS A 33 -4.67 10.40 5.93
C HIS A 33 -4.03 11.50 5.05
N PRO A 34 -4.01 12.75 5.52
CA PRO A 34 -3.56 13.86 4.67
C PRO A 34 -2.08 13.81 4.29
N ALA A 35 -1.26 13.09 5.05
CA ALA A 35 0.17 12.99 4.78
C ALA A 35 0.57 11.72 4.03
N PHE A 36 -0.38 10.80 3.79
CA PHE A 36 -0.09 9.52 3.16
C PHE A 36 -0.66 9.45 1.75
N GLU A 37 0.07 8.77 0.89
CA GLU A 37 -0.40 8.47 -0.45
C GLU A 37 -0.17 6.98 -0.70
N LEU A 38 -1.19 6.28 -1.18
CA LEU A 38 -1.09 4.86 -1.46
C LEU A 38 -0.31 4.67 -2.76
N ALA A 39 0.90 4.12 -2.64
CA ALA A 39 1.74 3.87 -3.79
C ALA A 39 1.36 2.59 -4.52
N PHE A 40 0.98 1.55 -3.79
CA PHE A 40 0.54 0.29 -4.38
C PHE A 40 -0.23 -0.54 -3.34
N ALA A 41 -1.04 -1.45 -3.87
CA ALA A 41 -1.72 -2.45 -3.07
C ALA A 41 -1.67 -3.78 -3.83
N THR A 42 -1.31 -4.87 -3.16
CA THR A 42 -1.15 -6.15 -3.84
C THR A 42 -2.19 -7.17 -3.41
N ALA A 43 -2.57 -8.03 -4.35
CA ALA A 43 -3.47 -9.15 -4.07
C ALA A 43 -3.34 -10.14 -5.22
N ASN A 44 -2.66 -11.26 -5.00
CA ASN A 44 -2.32 -12.16 -6.10
C ASN A 44 -3.52 -12.73 -6.83
N GLU A 45 -4.53 -13.18 -6.11
CA GLU A 45 -5.72 -13.75 -6.75
C GLU A 45 -6.61 -12.68 -7.37
N GLN A 46 -6.57 -11.48 -6.86
CA GLN A 46 -7.36 -10.36 -7.34
C GLN A 46 -6.55 -9.36 -8.16
N ARG A 47 -5.36 -9.74 -8.61
CA ARG A 47 -4.53 -8.82 -9.40
C ARG A 47 -5.28 -8.38 -10.65
N GLY A 48 -5.17 -7.11 -10.96
CA GLY A 48 -5.88 -6.49 -12.06
C GLY A 48 -7.31 -6.07 -11.74
N GLN A 49 -7.85 -6.48 -10.59
CA GLN A 49 -9.19 -6.10 -10.19
C GLN A 49 -9.14 -4.81 -9.39
N THR A 50 -10.25 -4.09 -9.40
CA THR A 50 -10.39 -2.86 -8.65
C THR A 50 -11.43 -3.04 -7.54
N ALA A 51 -11.07 -2.68 -6.32
CA ALA A 51 -11.99 -2.64 -5.20
C ALA A 51 -12.10 -1.20 -4.71
N HIS A 52 -13.08 -0.94 -3.86
CA HIS A 52 -13.25 0.39 -3.29
C HIS A 52 -12.94 0.33 -1.79
N ALA A 53 -12.07 1.22 -1.35
CA ALA A 53 -11.73 1.37 0.05
C ALA A 53 -12.14 2.78 0.47
N HIS A 54 -13.17 2.86 1.30
CA HIS A 54 -13.76 4.12 1.74
C HIS A 54 -14.12 5.03 0.55
N GLY A 55 -14.73 4.43 -0.47
CA GLY A 55 -15.21 5.17 -1.62
C GLY A 55 -14.16 5.46 -2.68
N ARG A 56 -12.91 5.11 -2.45
CA ARG A 56 -11.85 5.32 -3.44
C ARG A 56 -11.46 4.01 -4.11
N PRO A 57 -11.21 4.03 -5.43
CA PRO A 57 -10.81 2.81 -6.14
C PRO A 57 -9.37 2.43 -5.81
N VAL A 58 -9.15 1.13 -5.62
CA VAL A 58 -7.83 0.56 -5.43
C VAL A 58 -7.68 -0.57 -6.44
N THR A 59 -6.71 -0.47 -7.33
CA THR A 59 -6.43 -1.53 -8.29
C THR A 59 -5.29 -2.39 -7.76
N PHE A 60 -5.53 -3.69 -7.64
CA PHE A 60 -4.54 -4.60 -7.09
C PHE A 60 -3.55 -5.04 -8.15
N ILE A 61 -2.30 -5.17 -7.74
CA ILE A 61 -1.25 -5.76 -8.57
C ILE A 61 -0.74 -7.02 -7.90
N ALA A 62 -0.01 -7.84 -8.64
CA ALA A 62 0.61 -9.03 -8.06
C ALA A 62 1.67 -8.61 -7.04
N THR A 63 1.80 -9.38 -5.96
CA THR A 63 2.77 -9.06 -4.91
C THR A 63 4.20 -8.99 -5.45
N GLU A 64 4.54 -9.90 -6.36
CA GLU A 64 5.88 -9.92 -6.95
C GLU A 64 6.16 -8.72 -7.85
N ASP A 65 5.13 -8.00 -8.30
CA ASP A 65 5.28 -6.81 -9.12
C ASP A 65 5.30 -5.52 -8.29
N ALA A 66 5.23 -5.62 -6.98
CA ALA A 66 5.16 -4.46 -6.11
C ALA A 66 6.43 -3.59 -6.24
N PRO A 67 6.27 -2.30 -6.55
CA PRO A 67 7.41 -1.39 -6.67
C PRO A 67 7.87 -0.93 -5.29
N LEU A 68 8.50 -1.84 -4.55
CA LEU A 68 8.85 -1.61 -3.14
C LEU A 68 9.71 -0.37 -2.92
N ALA A 69 10.58 -0.06 -3.86
CA ALA A 69 11.46 1.10 -3.73
C ALA A 69 10.70 2.43 -3.82
N GLN A 70 9.45 2.42 -4.28
CA GLN A 70 8.65 3.63 -4.38
C GLN A 70 7.89 3.95 -3.10
N ALA A 71 7.97 3.08 -2.10
CA ALA A 71 7.27 3.29 -0.84
C ALA A 71 8.26 3.56 0.29
N ALA A 72 7.97 4.55 1.12
CA ALA A 72 8.75 4.81 2.32
C ALA A 72 8.34 3.87 3.46
N VAL A 73 7.07 3.42 3.44
CA VAL A 73 6.52 2.51 4.44
C VAL A 73 5.74 1.44 3.73
N VAL A 74 5.90 0.20 4.15
CA VAL A 74 5.15 -0.93 3.60
C VAL A 74 4.48 -1.67 4.76
N PHE A 75 3.15 -1.81 4.67
CA PHE A 75 2.39 -2.63 5.60
C PHE A 75 2.10 -3.97 4.95
N SER A 76 2.08 -5.03 5.75
CA SER A 76 1.79 -6.36 5.25
C SER A 76 0.61 -6.98 5.98
N SER A 77 -0.39 -7.43 5.20
CA SER A 77 -1.50 -8.24 5.70
C SER A 77 -1.40 -9.67 5.17
N LEU A 78 -0.24 -10.05 4.64
CA LEU A 78 -0.02 -11.41 4.15
C LEU A 78 0.00 -12.42 5.31
N PRO A 79 -0.24 -13.70 5.03
CA PRO A 79 -0.06 -14.74 6.05
C PRO A 79 1.35 -14.67 6.63
N HIS A 80 1.47 -15.07 7.90
CA HIS A 80 2.68 -14.86 8.69
C HIS A 80 3.99 -15.24 7.98
N GLY A 81 4.07 -16.45 7.43
CA GLY A 81 5.31 -16.90 6.79
C GLY A 81 5.63 -16.13 5.52
N ALA A 82 4.62 -15.78 4.71
CA ALA A 82 4.82 -15.02 3.49
C ALA A 82 5.18 -13.57 3.81
N SER A 83 4.63 -13.04 4.90
CA SER A 83 4.88 -11.66 5.30
C SER A 83 6.35 -11.40 5.58
N ALA A 84 7.03 -12.33 6.27
CA ALA A 84 8.43 -12.15 6.62
C ALA A 84 9.32 -11.96 5.39
N THR A 85 9.08 -12.75 4.34
CA THR A 85 9.84 -12.66 3.10
C THR A 85 9.69 -11.28 2.47
N TRP A 86 8.47 -10.76 2.40
CA TRP A 86 8.22 -9.49 1.74
C TRP A 86 8.64 -8.28 2.57
N VAL A 87 8.57 -8.39 3.89
CA VAL A 87 9.09 -7.34 4.77
C VAL A 87 10.59 -7.19 4.56
N ASN A 88 11.32 -8.30 4.46
CA ASN A 88 12.75 -8.24 4.20
C ASN A 88 13.05 -7.65 2.82
N ALA A 89 12.28 -8.02 1.80
CA ALA A 89 12.44 -7.45 0.48
C ALA A 89 12.21 -5.94 0.47
N ALA A 90 11.23 -5.47 1.22
CA ALA A 90 10.93 -4.05 1.33
C ALA A 90 12.08 -3.30 2.00
N LYS A 91 12.66 -3.88 3.06
CA LYS A 91 13.83 -3.28 3.71
C LYS A 91 15.00 -3.17 2.76
N ASP A 92 15.25 -4.22 1.98
CA ASP A 92 16.34 -4.22 1.00
C ASP A 92 16.12 -3.18 -0.09
N ALA A 93 14.87 -2.84 -0.37
CA ALA A 93 14.53 -1.80 -1.34
C ALA A 93 14.54 -0.40 -0.75
N GLY A 94 14.78 -0.26 0.54
CA GLY A 94 14.88 1.04 1.19
C GLY A 94 13.62 1.54 1.88
N ALA A 95 12.63 0.68 2.01
CA ALA A 95 11.38 1.08 2.69
C ALA A 95 11.47 0.94 4.20
#